data_533bc933c666090adefcd60f4a886d45
#
_entry.id   533bc933c666090adefcd60f4a886d45
#
_cell.length_a   1.000
_cell.length_b   1.000
_cell.length_c   1.000
_cell.angle_alpha   90.00
_cell.angle_beta   90.00
_cell.angle_gamma   90.00
#
_symmetry.space_group_name_H-M   'P 1'
#
loop_
_entity.id
_entity.type
_entity.pdbx_description
1 polymer ?
#
loop_
_entity_poly.entity_id
_entity_poly.type
_entity_poly.pdbx_seq_one_letter_code
_entity_poly.pdbx_strand_id
1 'polypeptide(L)'
;MAQVISALQQKGGVGKSTLVCGIAYLLGRQGAKVLIVDADRQGTCVAYHDTAEKQPFNITAVTDEAGLRNVLATYGPDHDLVLIDTPGIESQLAAHVAASSDLVLIPSTPSQPDAIGASRTWSLVERVRAANGGRPRDVQIILTKFHHKARITARITEAFLGHGMPLYTHGLQELTGFKEMYSTGVPTGAAAGALQFLVAQMQRDGVITWSRADEAA
;
A
#
# COMPACT_ATOMS: atom_id res chain seq x y z
N MET A 1 -7.47 -17.65 -4.24
CA MET A 1 -7.32 -16.90 -2.96
C MET A 1 -6.96 -15.48 -3.30
N ALA A 2 -7.50 -14.50 -2.58
CA ALA A 2 -7.13 -13.10 -2.77
C ALA A 2 -5.63 -12.88 -2.61
N GLN A 3 -5.04 -11.99 -3.40
CA GLN A 3 -3.71 -11.45 -3.09
C GLN A 3 -3.84 -10.45 -1.94
N VAL A 4 -3.11 -10.67 -0.85
CA VAL A 4 -3.10 -9.78 0.31
C VAL A 4 -1.94 -8.80 0.20
N ILE A 5 -2.23 -7.51 0.10
CA ILE A 5 -1.26 -6.42 -0.03
C ILE A 5 -1.38 -5.51 1.18
N SER A 6 -0.30 -5.23 1.88
CA SER A 6 -0.32 -4.30 3.01
C SER A 6 0.57 -3.08 2.79
N ALA A 7 0.17 -1.94 3.34
CA ALA A 7 1.01 -0.76 3.44
C ALA A 7 1.55 -0.65 4.88
N LEU A 8 2.84 -0.88 5.05
CA LEU A 8 3.53 -0.87 6.34
C LEU A 8 4.57 0.25 6.39
N GLN A 9 4.51 1.07 7.41
CA GLN A 9 5.56 2.04 7.77
C GLN A 9 5.28 2.58 9.17
N GLN A 10 6.28 2.58 10.03
CA GLN A 10 6.17 3.04 11.42
C GLN A 10 5.89 4.54 11.55
N LYS A 11 6.11 5.32 10.49
CA LYS A 11 5.86 6.76 10.49
C LYS A 11 4.50 7.14 9.93
N GLY A 12 3.86 8.12 10.57
CA GLY A 12 2.65 8.75 10.04
C GLY A 12 2.93 9.69 8.87
N GLY A 13 1.94 9.92 8.01
CA GLY A 13 2.00 10.91 6.95
C GLY A 13 2.82 10.52 5.71
N VAL A 14 3.38 9.32 5.62
CA VAL A 14 4.19 8.85 4.48
C VAL A 14 3.35 8.37 3.28
N GLY A 15 2.03 8.36 3.36
CA GLY A 15 1.15 8.02 2.24
C GLY A 15 0.65 6.58 2.22
N LYS A 16 0.63 5.84 3.34
CA LYS A 16 0.06 4.48 3.44
C LYS A 16 -1.38 4.44 2.95
N SER A 17 -2.27 5.15 3.63
CA SER A 17 -3.70 5.20 3.29
C SER A 17 -3.95 5.71 1.87
N THR A 18 -3.12 6.66 1.39
CA THR A 18 -3.21 7.16 0.01
C THR A 18 -2.91 6.05 -1.02
N LEU A 19 -1.88 5.23 -0.78
CA LEU A 19 -1.58 4.07 -1.64
C LEU A 19 -2.72 3.06 -1.58
N VAL A 20 -3.15 2.66 -0.39
CA VAL A 20 -4.21 1.67 -0.19
C VAL A 20 -5.51 2.12 -0.87
N CYS A 21 -6.01 3.31 -0.55
CA CYS A 21 -7.25 3.84 -1.15
C CYS A 21 -7.14 4.03 -2.66
N GLY A 22 -5.98 4.53 -3.13
CA GLY A 22 -5.75 4.74 -4.55
C GLY A 22 -5.72 3.43 -5.35
N ILE A 23 -4.97 2.44 -4.88
CA ILE A 23 -4.90 1.11 -5.52
C ILE A 23 -6.29 0.46 -5.51
N ALA A 24 -7.01 0.49 -4.37
CA ALA A 24 -8.36 -0.06 -4.26
C ALA A 24 -9.33 0.58 -5.25
N TYR A 25 -9.31 1.91 -5.33
CA TYR A 25 -10.15 2.67 -6.25
C TYR A 25 -9.89 2.26 -7.70
N LEU A 26 -8.62 2.25 -8.13
CA LEU A 26 -8.28 1.94 -9.52
C LEU A 26 -8.64 0.51 -9.89
N LEU A 27 -8.23 -0.47 -9.09
CA LEU A 27 -8.48 -1.88 -9.39
C LEU A 27 -9.96 -2.21 -9.32
N GLY A 28 -10.68 -1.65 -8.34
CA GLY A 28 -12.14 -1.77 -8.27
C GLY A 28 -12.85 -1.16 -9.49
N ARG A 29 -12.37 -0.02 -10.02
CA ARG A 29 -12.85 0.58 -11.27
C ARG A 29 -12.55 -0.28 -12.49
N GLN A 30 -11.52 -1.08 -12.45
CA GLN A 30 -11.18 -2.06 -13.50
C GLN A 30 -11.99 -3.35 -13.39
N GLY A 31 -12.76 -3.55 -12.32
CA GLY A 31 -13.65 -4.69 -12.09
C GLY A 31 -13.15 -5.71 -11.07
N ALA A 32 -12.01 -5.46 -10.41
CA ALA A 32 -11.56 -6.32 -9.32
C ALA A 32 -12.50 -6.22 -8.11
N LYS A 33 -12.73 -7.34 -7.45
CA LYS A 33 -13.38 -7.38 -6.14
C LYS A 33 -12.34 -7.06 -5.08
N VAL A 34 -12.33 -5.82 -4.59
CA VAL A 34 -11.34 -5.33 -3.63
C VAL A 34 -11.96 -5.13 -2.27
N LEU A 35 -11.26 -5.62 -1.22
CA LEU A 35 -11.55 -5.32 0.18
C LEU A 35 -10.42 -4.48 0.77
N ILE A 36 -10.74 -3.35 1.39
CA ILE A 36 -9.82 -2.65 2.29
C ILE A 36 -10.06 -3.13 3.72
N VAL A 37 -8.98 -3.43 4.43
CA VAL A 37 -8.96 -3.65 5.88
C VAL A 37 -8.25 -2.47 6.51
N ASP A 38 -8.99 -1.55 7.10
CA ASP A 38 -8.44 -0.41 7.83
C ASP A 38 -8.08 -0.85 9.26
N ALA A 39 -6.78 -1.01 9.50
CA ALA A 39 -6.24 -1.38 10.81
C ALA A 39 -5.69 -0.17 11.58
N ASP A 40 -5.84 1.05 11.05
CA ASP A 40 -5.51 2.28 11.75
C ASP A 40 -6.74 2.84 12.48
N ARG A 41 -6.61 3.04 13.77
CA ARG A 41 -7.69 3.66 14.60
C ARG A 41 -8.06 5.07 14.16
N GLN A 42 -7.22 5.74 13.35
CA GLN A 42 -7.57 7.02 12.74
C GLN A 42 -8.67 6.89 11.69
N GLY A 43 -8.91 5.68 11.15
CA GLY A 43 -9.99 5.41 10.23
C GLY A 43 -9.89 6.20 8.91
N THR A 44 -8.68 6.46 8.43
CA THR A 44 -8.48 7.28 7.23
C THR A 44 -9.08 6.64 5.98
N CYS A 45 -8.97 5.32 5.83
CA CYS A 45 -9.56 4.62 4.70
C CYS A 45 -11.09 4.54 4.83
N VAL A 46 -11.62 4.37 6.05
CA VAL A 46 -13.07 4.42 6.30
C VAL A 46 -13.62 5.80 5.95
N ALA A 47 -13.00 6.87 6.44
CA ALA A 47 -13.40 8.23 6.11
C ALA A 47 -13.36 8.51 4.59
N TYR A 48 -12.33 8.00 3.88
CA TYR A 48 -12.27 8.09 2.42
C TYR A 48 -13.40 7.34 1.74
N HIS A 49 -13.73 6.13 2.18
CA HIS A 49 -14.85 5.36 1.64
C HIS A 49 -16.17 6.12 1.75
N ASP A 50 -16.39 6.80 2.87
CA ASP A 50 -17.61 7.52 3.15
C ASP A 50 -17.73 8.87 2.42
N THR A 51 -16.68 9.33 1.72
CA THR A 51 -16.74 10.59 0.93
C THR A 51 -17.54 10.45 -0.36
N ALA A 52 -17.80 9.25 -0.84
CA ALA A 52 -18.59 9.01 -2.05
C ALA A 52 -19.75 8.07 -1.76
N GLU A 53 -20.90 8.33 -2.38
CA GLU A 53 -22.11 7.51 -2.24
C GLU A 53 -21.87 6.03 -2.63
N LYS A 54 -20.93 5.77 -3.55
CA LYS A 54 -20.56 4.41 -3.97
C LYS A 54 -19.08 4.35 -4.37
N GLN A 55 -18.30 3.68 -3.54
CA GLN A 55 -16.93 3.32 -3.89
C GLN A 55 -16.87 1.96 -4.63
N PRO A 56 -15.89 1.74 -5.52
CA PRO A 56 -15.74 0.50 -6.26
C PRO A 56 -15.04 -0.61 -5.47
N PHE A 57 -15.03 -0.53 -4.15
CA PHE A 57 -14.41 -1.50 -3.24
C PHE A 57 -15.20 -1.59 -1.93
N ASN A 58 -15.02 -2.69 -1.22
CA ASN A 58 -15.56 -2.88 0.13
C ASN A 58 -14.54 -2.45 1.18
N ILE A 59 -15.02 -2.11 2.39
CA ILE A 59 -14.15 -1.75 3.51
C ILE A 59 -14.64 -2.38 4.81
N THR A 60 -13.70 -2.72 5.68
CA THR A 60 -13.95 -3.09 7.07
C THR A 60 -12.81 -2.56 7.95
N ALA A 61 -13.09 -2.31 9.23
CA ALA A 61 -12.08 -1.90 10.20
C ALA A 61 -11.73 -3.05 11.14
N VAL A 62 -10.46 -3.12 11.55
CA VAL A 62 -9.99 -4.07 12.56
C VAL A 62 -9.05 -3.36 13.54
N THR A 63 -8.98 -3.81 14.79
CA THR A 63 -8.15 -3.17 15.82
C THR A 63 -7.10 -4.12 16.41
N ASP A 64 -7.18 -5.40 16.07
CA ASP A 64 -6.32 -6.44 16.65
C ASP A 64 -6.10 -7.61 15.66
N GLU A 65 -5.22 -8.52 16.07
CA GLU A 65 -4.83 -9.68 15.29
C GLU A 65 -5.99 -10.67 15.07
N ALA A 66 -6.83 -10.88 16.07
CA ALA A 66 -7.94 -11.82 15.97
C ALA A 66 -8.97 -11.33 14.95
N GLY A 67 -9.29 -10.03 14.97
CA GLY A 67 -10.12 -9.36 13.98
C GLY A 67 -9.55 -9.49 12.57
N LEU A 68 -8.24 -9.24 12.40
CA LEU A 68 -7.56 -9.38 11.11
C LEU A 68 -7.68 -10.81 10.58
N ARG A 69 -7.35 -11.82 11.38
CA ARG A 69 -7.47 -13.24 10.97
C ARG A 69 -8.90 -13.60 10.58
N ASN A 70 -9.88 -13.17 11.39
CA ASN A 70 -11.29 -13.43 11.08
C ASN A 70 -11.73 -12.79 9.77
N VAL A 71 -11.37 -11.53 9.53
CA VAL A 71 -11.69 -10.83 8.27
C VAL A 71 -11.05 -11.53 7.07
N LEU A 72 -9.78 -11.88 7.14
CA LEU A 72 -9.08 -12.57 6.05
C LEU A 72 -9.68 -13.94 5.76
N ALA A 73 -10.07 -14.70 6.79
CA ALA A 73 -10.67 -16.01 6.63
C ALA A 73 -12.11 -15.95 6.07
N THR A 74 -12.89 -14.95 6.51
CA THR A 74 -14.31 -14.85 6.17
C THR A 74 -14.52 -14.19 4.81
N TYR A 75 -13.83 -13.09 4.54
CA TYR A 75 -14.07 -12.24 3.35
C TYR A 75 -13.00 -12.39 2.27
N GLY A 76 -11.80 -12.86 2.62
CA GLY A 76 -10.73 -13.04 1.64
C GLY A 76 -11.10 -13.94 0.47
N PRO A 77 -11.82 -15.08 0.66
CA PRO A 77 -12.21 -15.96 -0.44
C PRO A 77 -13.12 -15.32 -1.51
N ASP A 78 -13.90 -14.31 -1.13
CA ASP A 78 -14.88 -13.65 -2.01
C ASP A 78 -14.30 -12.44 -2.78
N HIS A 79 -13.02 -12.12 -2.53
CA HIS A 79 -12.33 -10.97 -3.13
C HIS A 79 -11.12 -11.43 -3.95
N ASP A 80 -10.76 -10.62 -4.94
CA ASP A 80 -9.55 -10.80 -5.75
C ASP A 80 -8.33 -10.24 -5.01
N LEU A 81 -8.53 -9.12 -4.30
CA LEU A 81 -7.49 -8.41 -3.54
C LEU A 81 -8.00 -7.99 -2.16
N VAL A 82 -7.12 -8.13 -1.18
CA VAL A 82 -7.30 -7.53 0.15
C VAL A 82 -6.17 -6.54 0.39
N LEU A 83 -6.51 -5.29 0.62
CA LEU A 83 -5.56 -4.21 0.90
C LEU A 83 -5.62 -3.84 2.38
N ILE A 84 -4.48 -3.85 3.09
CA ILE A 84 -4.46 -3.57 4.53
C ILE A 84 -3.74 -2.24 4.77
N ASP A 85 -4.45 -1.27 5.34
CA ASP A 85 -3.86 -0.03 5.87
C ASP A 85 -3.50 -0.19 7.34
N THR A 86 -2.33 0.31 7.75
CA THR A 86 -1.80 0.11 9.10
C THR A 86 -1.50 1.43 9.81
N PRO A 87 -1.54 1.44 11.16
CA PRO A 87 -1.15 2.63 11.91
C PRO A 87 0.34 2.97 11.69
N GLY A 88 0.66 4.25 11.87
CA GLY A 88 2.03 4.77 11.79
C GLY A 88 2.87 4.55 13.04
N ILE A 89 2.55 3.58 13.88
CA ILE A 89 3.23 3.30 15.14
C ILE A 89 3.76 1.87 15.13
N GLU A 90 4.91 1.64 15.75
CA GLU A 90 5.43 0.29 15.99
C GLU A 90 4.41 -0.50 16.82
N SER A 91 3.79 -1.51 16.21
CA SER A 91 2.74 -2.31 16.85
C SER A 91 3.00 -3.80 16.60
N GLN A 92 2.57 -4.62 17.54
CA GLN A 92 2.58 -6.08 17.37
C GLN A 92 1.74 -6.49 16.13
N LEU A 93 0.68 -5.74 15.83
CA LEU A 93 -0.15 -5.95 14.66
C LEU A 93 0.63 -5.85 13.34
N ALA A 94 1.68 -5.01 13.26
CA ALA A 94 2.51 -4.86 12.06
C ALA A 94 3.18 -6.18 11.64
N ALA A 95 3.68 -6.96 12.59
CA ALA A 95 4.27 -8.27 12.31
C ALA A 95 3.22 -9.27 11.82
N HIS A 96 2.01 -9.28 12.39
CA HIS A 96 0.92 -10.13 11.96
C HIS A 96 0.37 -9.73 10.58
N VAL A 97 0.29 -8.44 10.30
CA VAL A 97 -0.07 -7.94 8.96
C VAL A 97 0.97 -8.40 7.95
N ALA A 98 2.28 -8.20 8.22
CA ALA A 98 3.34 -8.67 7.34
C ALA A 98 3.26 -10.19 7.10
N ALA A 99 3.05 -10.99 8.16
CA ALA A 99 2.94 -12.44 8.06
C ALA A 99 1.74 -12.92 7.23
N SER A 100 0.66 -12.13 7.21
CA SER A 100 -0.56 -12.42 6.46
C SER A 100 -0.52 -11.94 5.01
N SER A 101 0.46 -11.09 4.65
CA SER A 101 0.55 -10.46 3.33
C SER A 101 1.28 -11.33 2.31
N ASP A 102 0.92 -11.20 1.04
CA ASP A 102 1.70 -11.68 -0.11
C ASP A 102 2.71 -10.62 -0.55
N LEU A 103 2.29 -9.35 -0.51
CA LEU A 103 3.09 -8.18 -0.85
C LEU A 103 3.03 -7.16 0.28
N VAL A 104 4.19 -6.63 0.65
CA VAL A 104 4.30 -5.49 1.57
C VAL A 104 4.82 -4.27 0.83
N LEU A 105 4.05 -3.19 0.81
CA LEU A 105 4.44 -1.89 0.31
C LEU A 105 4.94 -1.03 1.49
N ILE A 106 6.14 -0.48 1.37
CA ILE A 106 6.74 0.40 2.38
C ILE A 106 6.84 1.81 1.80
N PRO A 107 5.81 2.67 1.96
CA PRO A 107 5.88 4.03 1.48
C PRO A 107 6.90 4.85 2.27
N SER A 108 7.72 5.65 1.57
CA SER A 108 8.71 6.54 2.17
C SER A 108 8.75 7.88 1.44
N THR A 109 8.75 8.97 2.16
CA THR A 109 9.06 10.27 1.53
C THR A 109 10.59 10.40 1.38
N PRO A 110 11.09 11.26 0.50
CA PRO A 110 12.54 11.48 0.33
C PRO A 110 13.10 12.34 1.48
N SER A 111 12.94 11.87 2.72
CA SER A 111 13.50 12.47 3.92
C SER A 111 14.32 11.44 4.70
N GLN A 112 15.39 11.88 5.34
CA GLN A 112 16.23 10.98 6.13
C GLN A 112 15.45 10.26 7.25
N PRO A 113 14.56 10.93 8.03
CA PRO A 113 13.78 10.25 9.07
C PRO A 113 12.83 9.19 8.50
N ASP A 114 12.23 9.41 7.33
CA ASP A 114 11.31 8.46 6.72
C ASP A 114 12.07 7.29 6.09
N ALA A 115 13.25 7.54 5.52
CA ALA A 115 14.13 6.49 5.03
C ALA A 115 14.62 5.55 6.16
N ILE A 116 14.96 6.10 7.33
CA ILE A 116 15.28 5.30 8.53
C ILE A 116 14.07 4.46 8.95
N GLY A 117 12.87 5.04 8.96
CA GLY A 117 11.63 4.32 9.25
C GLY A 117 11.37 3.18 8.26
N ALA A 118 11.56 3.43 6.96
CA ALA A 118 11.44 2.41 5.92
C ALA A 118 12.45 1.27 6.10
N SER A 119 13.71 1.59 6.43
CA SER A 119 14.74 0.59 6.73
C SER A 119 14.36 -0.31 7.91
N ARG A 120 13.86 0.27 9.00
CA ARG A 120 13.38 -0.49 10.16
C ARG A 120 12.20 -1.39 9.81
N THR A 121 11.25 -0.86 9.04
CA THR A 121 10.08 -1.63 8.57
C THR A 121 10.52 -2.77 7.68
N TRP A 122 11.42 -2.53 6.72
CA TRP A 122 12.00 -3.58 5.88
C TRP A 122 12.68 -4.67 6.72
N SER A 123 13.52 -4.29 7.69
CA SER A 123 14.17 -5.23 8.59
C SER A 123 13.17 -6.07 9.41
N LEU A 124 12.04 -5.48 9.84
CA LEU A 124 10.95 -6.22 10.49
C LEU A 124 10.35 -7.25 9.52
N VAL A 125 10.02 -6.82 8.31
CA VAL A 125 9.39 -7.69 7.29
C VAL A 125 10.32 -8.85 6.92
N GLU A 126 11.62 -8.62 6.76
CA GLU A 126 12.60 -9.68 6.48
C GLU A 126 12.70 -10.71 7.62
N ARG A 127 12.65 -10.27 8.89
CA ARG A 127 12.58 -11.21 10.03
C ARG A 127 11.30 -12.04 10.02
N VAL A 128 10.15 -11.40 9.73
CA VAL A 128 8.88 -12.11 9.60
C VAL A 128 8.94 -13.12 8.47
N ARG A 129 9.45 -12.71 7.30
CA ARG A 129 9.62 -13.57 6.12
C ARG A 129 10.45 -14.81 6.42
N ALA A 130 11.59 -14.63 7.10
CA ALA A 130 12.46 -15.73 7.51
C ALA A 130 11.77 -16.71 8.47
N ALA A 131 10.92 -16.21 9.38
CA ALA A 131 10.20 -17.02 10.35
C ALA A 131 8.90 -17.65 9.81
N ASN A 132 8.37 -17.14 8.69
CA ASN A 132 7.03 -17.46 8.16
C ASN A 132 7.08 -18.20 6.80
N GLY A 133 8.07 -19.06 6.59
CA GLY A 133 8.17 -19.88 5.38
C GLY A 133 8.34 -19.07 4.08
N GLY A 134 8.97 -17.89 4.14
CA GLY A 134 9.21 -17.03 2.99
C GLY A 134 8.06 -16.06 2.67
N ARG A 135 7.05 -15.93 3.52
CA ARG A 135 5.97 -14.96 3.34
C ARG A 135 6.18 -13.75 4.26
N PRO A 136 5.98 -12.48 3.77
CA PRO A 136 5.49 -12.10 2.43
C PRO A 136 6.43 -12.52 1.30
N ARG A 137 5.85 -12.79 0.12
CA ARG A 137 6.63 -13.21 -1.06
C ARG A 137 7.41 -12.07 -1.65
N ASP A 138 6.85 -10.86 -1.58
CA ASP A 138 7.46 -9.65 -2.12
C ASP A 138 7.36 -8.48 -1.15
N VAL A 139 8.35 -7.60 -1.22
CA VAL A 139 8.45 -6.36 -0.43
C VAL A 139 8.96 -5.26 -1.34
N GLN A 140 8.27 -4.12 -1.40
CA GLN A 140 8.64 -3.00 -2.24
C GLN A 140 8.61 -1.69 -1.46
N ILE A 141 9.71 -0.94 -1.47
CA ILE A 141 9.74 0.44 -0.97
C ILE A 141 9.22 1.34 -2.08
N ILE A 142 8.21 2.14 -1.78
CA ILE A 142 7.60 3.08 -2.73
C ILE A 142 7.92 4.51 -2.30
N LEU A 143 8.65 5.26 -3.15
CA LEU A 143 8.81 6.68 -2.89
C LEU A 143 7.48 7.41 -3.08
N THR A 144 7.13 8.22 -2.10
CA THR A 144 5.90 9.03 -2.08
C THR A 144 6.25 10.50 -1.84
N LYS A 145 5.37 11.41 -2.25
CA LYS A 145 5.54 12.86 -2.05
C LYS A 145 6.91 13.38 -2.51
N PHE A 146 7.45 12.79 -3.55
CA PHE A 146 8.75 13.19 -4.07
C PHE A 146 8.64 14.21 -5.21
N HIS A 147 9.74 14.93 -5.45
CA HIS A 147 9.93 15.78 -6.62
C HIS A 147 11.12 15.27 -7.41
N HIS A 148 10.96 14.97 -8.68
CA HIS A 148 12.03 14.40 -9.53
C HIS A 148 13.33 15.20 -9.55
N LYS A 149 13.22 16.54 -9.53
CA LYS A 149 14.38 17.44 -9.60
C LYS A 149 15.00 17.73 -8.23
N ALA A 150 14.45 17.22 -7.14
CA ALA A 150 14.97 17.48 -5.80
C ALA A 150 16.22 16.63 -5.54
N ARG A 151 17.33 17.25 -5.18
CA ARG A 151 18.58 16.56 -4.82
C ARG A 151 18.39 15.53 -3.70
N ILE A 152 17.48 15.82 -2.76
CA ILE A 152 17.19 14.89 -1.66
C ILE A 152 16.54 13.59 -2.17
N THR A 153 15.71 13.63 -3.21
CA THR A 153 15.12 12.45 -3.84
C THR A 153 16.23 11.54 -4.38
N ALA A 154 17.16 12.06 -5.18
CA ALA A 154 18.28 11.27 -5.70
C ALA A 154 19.13 10.67 -4.59
N ARG A 155 19.47 11.47 -3.56
CA ARG A 155 20.27 11.03 -2.41
C ARG A 155 19.61 9.88 -1.62
N ILE A 156 18.30 9.96 -1.39
CA ILE A 156 17.56 8.89 -0.67
C ILE A 156 17.44 7.63 -1.55
N THR A 157 17.19 7.80 -2.86
CA THR A 157 17.21 6.70 -3.83
C THR A 157 18.54 5.96 -3.81
N GLU A 158 19.65 6.67 -3.92
CA GLU A 158 21.00 6.10 -3.85
C GLU A 158 21.27 5.38 -2.52
N ALA A 159 20.78 5.94 -1.40
CA ALA A 159 20.92 5.30 -0.10
C ALA A 159 20.15 3.98 -0.02
N PHE A 160 18.90 3.91 -0.50
CA PHE A 160 18.15 2.66 -0.54
C PHE A 160 18.84 1.60 -1.41
N LEU A 161 19.23 1.96 -2.64
CA LEU A 161 19.91 1.05 -3.57
C LEU A 161 21.27 0.60 -3.02
N GLY A 162 22.06 1.51 -2.45
CA GLY A 162 23.38 1.22 -1.86
C GLY A 162 23.33 0.26 -0.67
N HIS A 163 22.18 0.17 0.01
CA HIS A 163 21.94 -0.80 1.08
C HIS A 163 21.21 -2.06 0.62
N GLY A 164 21.04 -2.26 -0.69
CA GLY A 164 20.35 -3.42 -1.25
C GLY A 164 18.86 -3.50 -0.89
N MET A 165 18.24 -2.36 -0.56
CA MET A 165 16.82 -2.34 -0.19
C MET A 165 15.94 -2.40 -1.43
N PRO A 166 14.77 -3.07 -1.37
CA PRO A 166 13.89 -3.30 -2.51
C PRO A 166 13.12 -2.03 -2.89
N LEU A 167 13.81 -1.05 -3.46
CA LEU A 167 13.19 0.18 -3.95
C LEU A 167 12.52 -0.07 -5.30
N TYR A 168 11.20 0.14 -5.35
CA TYR A 168 10.47 0.08 -6.60
C TYR A 168 10.81 1.30 -7.48
N THR A 169 10.98 1.06 -8.79
CA THR A 169 11.47 2.09 -9.74
C THR A 169 10.49 3.24 -9.94
N HIS A 170 9.22 3.03 -9.62
CA HIS A 170 8.15 4.02 -9.76
C HIS A 170 7.56 4.37 -8.40
N GLY A 171 7.07 5.59 -8.27
CA GLY A 171 6.50 6.10 -7.03
C GLY A 171 5.47 7.21 -7.29
N LEU A 172 4.99 7.84 -6.23
CA LEU A 172 3.99 8.89 -6.28
C LEU A 172 4.60 10.25 -5.93
N GLN A 173 4.58 11.16 -6.90
CA GLN A 173 5.01 12.54 -6.68
C GLN A 173 4.10 13.27 -5.67
N GLU A 174 4.57 14.40 -5.12
CA GLU A 174 3.72 15.28 -4.34
C GLU A 174 2.77 16.03 -5.28
N LEU A 175 1.52 15.61 -5.33
CA LEU A 175 0.49 16.18 -6.19
C LEU A 175 -0.75 16.53 -5.37
N THR A 176 -1.36 17.69 -5.67
CA THR A 176 -2.53 18.20 -4.96
C THR A 176 -3.72 17.23 -5.04
N GLY A 177 -3.90 16.56 -6.17
CA GLY A 177 -4.99 15.60 -6.37
C GLY A 177 -4.98 14.41 -5.39
N PHE A 178 -3.85 14.09 -4.74
CA PHE A 178 -3.83 13.11 -3.65
C PHE A 178 -4.37 13.67 -2.33
N LYS A 179 -4.35 14.99 -2.14
CA LYS A 179 -5.00 15.63 -0.98
C LYS A 179 -6.49 15.81 -1.25
N GLU A 180 -6.83 16.19 -2.47
CA GLU A 180 -8.21 16.39 -2.92
C GLU A 180 -9.03 15.10 -2.92
N MET A 181 -8.41 13.93 -3.16
CA MET A 181 -9.14 12.66 -3.20
C MET A 181 -9.93 12.38 -1.92
N TYR A 182 -9.47 12.86 -0.76
CA TYR A 182 -10.17 12.71 0.50
C TYR A 182 -11.41 13.61 0.66
N SER A 183 -11.60 14.54 -0.27
CA SER A 183 -12.81 15.39 -0.32
C SER A 183 -13.70 15.04 -1.52
N THR A 184 -13.12 14.51 -2.58
CA THR A 184 -13.83 14.19 -3.83
C THR A 184 -14.23 12.72 -3.95
N GLY A 185 -13.66 11.86 -3.10
CA GLY A 185 -13.82 10.41 -3.19
C GLY A 185 -13.03 9.76 -4.33
N VAL A 186 -12.31 10.54 -5.14
CA VAL A 186 -11.57 10.04 -6.31
C VAL A 186 -10.22 10.74 -6.46
N PRO A 187 -9.17 10.06 -6.93
CA PRO A 187 -7.94 10.72 -7.35
C PRO A 187 -8.21 11.62 -8.58
N THR A 188 -7.69 12.86 -8.57
CA THR A 188 -7.97 13.85 -9.62
C THR A 188 -6.71 14.24 -10.41
N GLY A 189 -6.90 14.73 -11.64
CA GLY A 189 -5.87 15.33 -12.47
C GLY A 189 -4.60 14.48 -12.62
N ALA A 190 -3.44 15.09 -12.42
CA ALA A 190 -2.14 14.43 -12.53
C ALA A 190 -1.95 13.28 -11.50
N ALA A 191 -2.60 13.35 -10.34
CA ALA A 191 -2.53 12.30 -9.32
C ALA A 191 -3.21 11.00 -9.79
N ALA A 192 -4.34 11.10 -10.48
CA ALA A 192 -5.00 9.96 -11.10
C ALA A 192 -4.09 9.27 -12.13
N GLY A 193 -3.45 10.04 -13.01
CA GLY A 193 -2.52 9.52 -14.01
C GLY A 193 -1.26 8.86 -13.38
N ALA A 194 -0.67 9.49 -12.37
CA ALA A 194 0.49 8.95 -11.67
C ALA A 194 0.17 7.62 -10.96
N LEU A 195 -1.00 7.54 -10.33
CA LEU A 195 -1.45 6.33 -9.66
C LEU A 195 -1.77 5.22 -10.68
N GLN A 196 -2.47 5.55 -11.77
CA GLN A 196 -2.75 4.61 -12.85
C GLN A 196 -1.46 4.04 -13.45
N PHE A 197 -0.47 4.89 -13.67
CA PHE A 197 0.83 4.46 -14.17
C PHE A 197 1.54 3.51 -13.19
N LEU A 198 1.59 3.86 -11.90
CA LEU A 198 2.19 3.02 -10.86
C LEU A 198 1.54 1.62 -10.81
N VAL A 199 0.20 1.57 -10.75
CA VAL A 199 -0.53 0.30 -10.67
C VAL A 199 -0.33 -0.54 -11.93
N ALA A 200 -0.39 0.07 -13.12
CA ALA A 200 -0.14 -0.63 -14.38
C ALA A 200 1.29 -1.19 -14.49
N GLN A 201 2.28 -0.49 -13.93
CA GLN A 201 3.66 -1.03 -13.85
C GLN A 201 3.71 -2.21 -12.87
N MET A 202 3.11 -2.09 -11.68
CA MET A 202 3.08 -3.18 -10.71
C MET A 202 2.39 -4.44 -11.24
N GLN A 203 1.36 -4.29 -12.07
CA GLN A 203 0.71 -5.41 -12.76
C GLN A 203 1.63 -6.03 -13.81
N ARG A 204 2.29 -5.24 -14.65
CA ARG A 204 3.26 -5.71 -15.66
C ARG A 204 4.44 -6.47 -15.06
N ASP A 205 4.93 -5.99 -13.93
CA ASP A 205 6.07 -6.58 -13.21
C ASP A 205 5.64 -7.80 -12.36
N GLY A 206 4.34 -8.13 -12.33
CA GLY A 206 3.78 -9.24 -11.55
C GLY A 206 3.76 -8.98 -10.03
N VAL A 207 4.01 -7.75 -9.59
CA VAL A 207 3.94 -7.34 -8.17
C VAL A 207 2.49 -7.34 -7.69
N ILE A 208 1.57 -6.81 -8.52
CA ILE A 208 0.13 -7.02 -8.37
C ILE A 208 -0.28 -8.09 -9.39
N THR A 209 -0.76 -9.22 -8.89
CA THR A 209 -1.05 -10.41 -9.73
C THR A 209 -2.41 -10.38 -10.39
N TRP A 210 -3.34 -9.53 -9.92
CA TRP A 210 -4.63 -9.37 -10.57
C TRP A 210 -4.50 -8.57 -11.86
N SER A 211 -5.07 -9.08 -12.94
CA SER A 211 -5.21 -8.39 -14.23
C SER A 211 -6.62 -8.56 -14.76
N ARG A 212 -7.05 -7.64 -15.60
CA ARG A 212 -8.35 -7.74 -16.27
C ARG A 212 -8.33 -8.92 -17.24
N ALA A 213 -9.42 -9.68 -17.31
CA ALA A 213 -9.51 -10.88 -18.16
C ALA A 213 -9.22 -10.60 -19.65
N ASP A 214 -9.49 -9.37 -20.13
CA ASP A 214 -9.26 -8.95 -21.51
C ASP A 214 -7.80 -8.63 -21.85
N GLU A 215 -6.92 -8.49 -20.84
CA GLU A 215 -5.48 -8.18 -21.02
C GLU A 215 -4.59 -9.44 -20.89
N ALA A 216 -5.19 -10.59 -20.56
CA ALA A 216 -4.49 -11.86 -20.38
C ALA A 216 -4.48 -12.75 -21.66
N ALA A 217 -4.95 -12.23 -22.77
CA ALA A 217 -4.94 -12.85 -24.11
C ALA A 217 -4.01 -12.06 -25.02
#